data_510622c0b55ada557a8a6b9033850fa9
#
_entry.id   510622c0b55ada557a8a6b9033850fa9
#
_cell.length_a   1.000
_cell.length_b   1.000
_cell.length_c   1.000
_cell.angle_alpha   90.00
_cell.angle_beta   90.00
_cell.angle_gamma   90.00
#
_symmetry.space_group_name_H-M   'P 1'
#
loop_
_entity.id
_entity.type
_entity.pdbx_description
1 polymer ?
#
loop_
_entity_poly.entity_id
_entity_poly.type
_entity_poly.pdbx_seq_one_letter_code
_entity_poly.pdbx_strand_id
1 'polypeptide(L)'
;MHTPVNYITTWFYKESKEEASFYPQLGQKGSSSLVHSIYMQIQVPFFVTFKHYNPDAQFIFFTNLNQKELPDYLIRLFHKLNVEVVTLPYTCKPPKDWYPAWQNQFYLYDILKYMDDRMQENDTLLISDADCLCRTPLNTLFDAVRKDGSALYEFITDRVYSINGITLPQMEEVYQSCYGKEAASSITYYGGEFVALRKDIISKINIAYPQLWAFNLEYVKQHPFKLNEEAHILSLLAEHLNIRNKTANRYVKRMWTTPHFNNVQPGDENYPVWHSPYEKKRGLYYLYRLIGEKSEITNEADFWEKAGKYTGIPHISLKKKVKDRLTTLWMKFK
;
A
#
# COMPACT_ATOMS: atom_id res chain seq x y z
N MET A 1 -24.15 22.67 -3.46
CA MET A 1 -22.71 22.46 -3.75
C MET A 1 -22.29 21.16 -3.06
N HIS A 2 -21.54 20.29 -3.76
CA HIS A 2 -20.99 19.07 -3.17
C HIS A 2 -19.89 19.44 -2.15
N THR A 3 -19.96 18.85 -0.95
CA THR A 3 -18.85 18.95 0.02
C THR A 3 -17.83 17.88 -0.33
N PRO A 4 -16.57 18.24 -0.64
CA PRO A 4 -15.56 17.26 -1.02
C PRO A 4 -15.31 16.20 0.06
N VAL A 5 -15.26 14.95 -0.35
CA VAL A 5 -15.06 13.79 0.53
C VAL A 5 -13.60 13.34 0.46
N ASN A 6 -13.05 12.97 1.61
CA ASN A 6 -11.78 12.27 1.72
C ASN A 6 -12.05 10.76 1.87
N TYR A 7 -11.59 9.95 0.94
CA TYR A 7 -11.63 8.50 1.04
C TYR A 7 -10.29 7.98 1.52
N ILE A 8 -10.31 7.08 2.50
CA ILE A 8 -9.13 6.34 2.97
C ILE A 8 -9.41 4.86 2.76
N THR A 9 -8.53 4.20 2.00
CA THR A 9 -8.76 2.83 1.59
C THR A 9 -7.52 1.97 1.78
N THR A 10 -7.78 0.71 2.01
CA THR A 10 -6.80 -0.36 1.86
C THR A 10 -7.50 -1.58 1.26
N TRP A 11 -6.72 -2.60 0.92
CA TRP A 11 -7.27 -3.75 0.23
C TRP A 11 -6.60 -5.05 0.64
N PHE A 12 -7.28 -6.15 0.34
CA PHE A 12 -6.74 -7.49 0.40
C PHE A 12 -7.36 -8.35 -0.70
N TYR A 13 -6.52 -8.83 -1.62
CA TYR A 13 -6.91 -9.82 -2.61
C TYR A 13 -6.46 -11.22 -2.16
N LYS A 14 -7.41 -12.13 -2.00
CA LYS A 14 -7.13 -13.54 -1.69
C LYS A 14 -6.75 -14.27 -2.96
N GLU A 15 -5.47 -14.60 -3.09
CA GLU A 15 -4.97 -15.40 -4.20
C GLU A 15 -5.49 -16.84 -4.14
N SER A 16 -5.83 -17.41 -5.30
CA SER A 16 -6.08 -18.84 -5.45
C SER A 16 -4.75 -19.62 -5.41
N LYS A 17 -4.84 -20.95 -5.36
CA LYS A 17 -3.64 -21.81 -5.41
C LYS A 17 -2.91 -21.71 -6.75
N GLU A 18 -3.64 -21.47 -7.81
CA GLU A 18 -3.14 -21.33 -9.18
C GLU A 18 -2.43 -19.99 -9.42
N GLU A 19 -2.84 -18.96 -8.68
CA GLU A 19 -2.28 -17.59 -8.76
C GLU A 19 -1.11 -17.36 -7.79
N ALA A 20 -0.93 -18.22 -6.81
CA ALA A 20 -0.13 -17.99 -5.62
C ALA A 20 1.28 -17.47 -5.91
N SER A 21 1.47 -16.16 -5.78
CA SER A 21 2.76 -15.51 -5.78
C SER A 21 3.46 -15.62 -4.43
N PHE A 22 4.74 -15.33 -4.39
CA PHE A 22 5.51 -15.36 -3.14
C PHE A 22 5.43 -14.03 -2.40
N TYR A 23 5.32 -14.08 -1.07
CA TYR A 23 5.29 -12.93 -0.16
C TYR A 23 6.57 -12.92 0.68
N PRO A 24 7.64 -12.24 0.23
CA PRO A 24 8.96 -12.33 0.86
C PRO A 24 9.00 -11.98 2.34
N GLN A 25 8.25 -10.95 2.78
CA GLN A 25 8.22 -10.55 4.19
C GLN A 25 7.62 -11.63 5.11
N LEU A 26 6.76 -12.49 4.55
CA LEU A 26 6.12 -13.57 5.28
C LEU A 26 6.82 -14.92 5.06
N GLY A 27 7.59 -15.06 3.96
CA GLY A 27 8.24 -16.29 3.57
C GLY A 27 7.26 -17.38 3.15
N GLN A 28 6.11 -17.00 2.58
CA GLN A 28 4.98 -17.88 2.26
C GLN A 28 4.36 -17.49 0.90
N LYS A 29 3.60 -18.41 0.32
CA LYS A 29 2.74 -18.13 -0.84
C LYS A 29 1.50 -17.35 -0.44
N GLY A 30 1.03 -16.44 -1.31
CA GLY A 30 -0.16 -15.61 -1.10
C GLY A 30 -1.44 -16.39 -0.82
N SER A 31 -1.55 -17.62 -1.36
CA SER A 31 -2.69 -18.51 -1.12
C SER A 31 -2.68 -19.21 0.25
N SER A 32 -1.65 -19.05 1.08
CA SER A 32 -1.57 -19.74 2.38
C SER A 32 -2.53 -19.13 3.41
N SER A 33 -3.10 -19.99 4.27
CA SER A 33 -3.98 -19.55 5.36
C SER A 33 -3.27 -18.60 6.35
N LEU A 34 -1.96 -18.78 6.53
CA LEU A 34 -1.15 -17.90 7.36
C LEU A 34 -1.07 -16.49 6.79
N VAL A 35 -0.83 -16.33 5.48
CA VAL A 35 -0.84 -15.02 4.80
C VAL A 35 -2.21 -14.36 4.96
N HIS A 36 -3.29 -15.09 4.67
CA HIS A 36 -4.65 -14.56 4.84
C HIS A 36 -4.91 -14.09 6.27
N SER A 37 -4.56 -14.92 7.26
CA SER A 37 -4.76 -14.57 8.68
C SER A 37 -3.98 -13.31 9.07
N ILE A 38 -2.72 -13.19 8.65
CA ILE A 38 -1.88 -12.02 8.96
C ILE A 38 -2.45 -10.75 8.31
N TYR A 39 -2.82 -10.82 7.03
CA TYR A 39 -3.36 -9.65 6.34
C TYR A 39 -4.71 -9.22 6.89
N MET A 40 -5.58 -10.14 7.35
CA MET A 40 -6.81 -9.79 8.05
C MET A 40 -6.54 -9.15 9.41
N GLN A 41 -5.54 -9.63 10.15
CA GLN A 41 -5.20 -9.10 11.48
C GLN A 41 -4.62 -7.68 11.40
N ILE A 42 -3.78 -7.37 10.41
CA ILE A 42 -3.18 -6.03 10.29
C ILE A 42 -4.18 -4.97 9.82
N GLN A 43 -5.35 -5.35 9.27
CA GLN A 43 -6.45 -4.42 9.03
C GLN A 43 -6.91 -3.71 10.31
N VAL A 44 -6.85 -4.40 11.45
CA VAL A 44 -7.30 -3.83 12.74
C VAL A 44 -6.48 -2.60 13.14
N PRO A 45 -5.15 -2.65 13.29
CA PRO A 45 -4.36 -1.46 13.61
C PRO A 45 -4.43 -0.40 12.50
N PHE A 46 -4.52 -0.78 11.22
CA PHE A 46 -4.73 0.17 10.13
C PHE A 46 -6.00 0.99 10.36
N PHE A 47 -7.17 0.35 10.33
CA PHE A 47 -8.44 1.08 10.41
C PHE A 47 -8.63 1.82 11.73
N VAL A 48 -8.19 1.26 12.85
CA VAL A 48 -8.30 1.92 14.14
C VAL A 48 -7.47 3.19 14.20
N THR A 49 -6.21 3.16 13.74
CA THR A 49 -5.35 4.35 13.78
C THR A 49 -5.77 5.41 12.78
N PHE A 50 -6.10 5.01 11.55
CA PHE A 50 -6.56 5.98 10.54
C PHE A 50 -7.90 6.62 10.91
N LYS A 51 -8.87 5.84 11.42
CA LYS A 51 -10.18 6.37 11.85
C LYS A 51 -10.07 7.28 13.05
N HIS A 52 -9.16 7.00 13.99
CA HIS A 52 -8.93 7.81 15.17
C HIS A 52 -8.52 9.24 14.80
N TYR A 53 -7.61 9.39 13.84
CA TYR A 53 -7.11 10.72 13.44
C TYR A 53 -7.86 11.37 12.28
N ASN A 54 -8.70 10.63 11.57
CA ASN A 54 -9.45 11.12 10.41
C ASN A 54 -10.93 10.70 10.51
N PRO A 55 -11.65 11.13 11.59
CA PRO A 55 -13.01 10.65 11.87
C PRO A 55 -14.01 10.97 10.76
N ASP A 56 -13.81 12.09 10.02
CA ASP A 56 -14.70 12.57 8.97
C ASP A 56 -14.45 11.93 7.61
N ALA A 57 -13.35 11.17 7.45
CA ALA A 57 -13.08 10.46 6.21
C ALA A 57 -14.01 9.26 6.03
N GLN A 58 -14.32 8.93 4.78
CA GLN A 58 -14.99 7.69 4.41
C GLN A 58 -13.97 6.57 4.24
N PHE A 59 -14.22 5.44 4.90
CA PHE A 59 -13.32 4.30 4.91
C PHE A 59 -13.87 3.16 4.07
N ILE A 60 -13.03 2.62 3.18
CA ILE A 60 -13.40 1.50 2.31
C ILE A 60 -12.33 0.41 2.42
N PHE A 61 -12.80 -0.82 2.56
CA PHE A 61 -11.97 -2.02 2.43
C PHE A 61 -12.33 -2.76 1.15
N PHE A 62 -11.38 -2.83 0.22
CA PHE A 62 -11.56 -3.57 -1.04
C PHE A 62 -11.07 -5.01 -0.91
N THR A 63 -11.84 -5.96 -1.45
CA THR A 63 -11.46 -7.37 -1.44
C THR A 63 -12.22 -8.14 -2.52
N ASN A 64 -11.69 -9.31 -2.90
CA ASN A 64 -12.43 -10.26 -3.72
C ASN A 64 -13.25 -11.28 -2.90
N LEU A 65 -13.21 -11.15 -1.57
CA LEU A 65 -13.98 -11.99 -0.66
C LEU A 65 -15.40 -11.46 -0.48
N ASN A 66 -16.37 -12.36 -0.35
CA ASN A 66 -17.67 -11.98 0.18
C ASN A 66 -17.56 -11.60 1.66
N GLN A 67 -18.40 -10.71 2.13
CA GLN A 67 -18.40 -10.28 3.53
C GLN A 67 -18.49 -11.46 4.52
N LYS A 68 -19.21 -12.53 4.18
CA LYS A 68 -19.35 -13.75 5.01
C LYS A 68 -18.05 -14.56 5.14
N GLU A 69 -17.09 -14.33 4.27
CA GLU A 69 -15.77 -15.00 4.31
C GLU A 69 -14.75 -14.22 5.17
N LEU A 70 -15.10 -12.99 5.57
CA LEU A 70 -14.25 -12.21 6.47
C LEU A 70 -14.37 -12.74 7.91
N PRO A 71 -13.28 -12.68 8.71
CA PRO A 71 -13.34 -13.05 10.12
C PRO A 71 -14.33 -12.19 10.91
N ASP A 72 -15.08 -12.79 11.84
CA ASP A 72 -16.08 -12.11 12.65
C ASP A 72 -15.57 -10.86 13.38
N TYR A 73 -14.32 -10.90 13.88
CA TYR A 73 -13.72 -9.75 14.56
C TYR A 73 -13.54 -8.56 13.60
N LEU A 74 -13.27 -8.83 12.33
CA LEU A 74 -13.10 -7.79 11.32
C LEU A 74 -14.45 -7.22 10.88
N ILE A 75 -15.47 -8.06 10.74
CA ILE A 75 -16.85 -7.62 10.47
C ILE A 75 -17.33 -6.69 11.60
N ARG A 76 -17.14 -7.08 12.86
CA ARG A 76 -17.48 -6.24 14.02
C ARG A 76 -16.71 -4.91 14.02
N LEU A 77 -15.40 -4.94 13.72
CA LEU A 77 -14.59 -3.73 13.59
C LEU A 77 -15.14 -2.80 12.51
N PHE A 78 -15.38 -3.33 11.31
CA PHE A 78 -15.86 -2.53 10.18
C PHE A 78 -17.21 -1.89 10.46
N HIS A 79 -18.12 -2.64 11.09
CA HIS A 79 -19.39 -2.06 11.54
C HIS A 79 -19.18 -0.95 12.58
N LYS A 80 -18.34 -1.16 13.61
CA LYS A 80 -18.06 -0.15 14.65
C LYS A 80 -17.43 1.13 14.08
N LEU A 81 -16.51 0.99 13.13
CA LEU A 81 -15.78 2.12 12.55
C LEU A 81 -16.45 2.72 11.31
N ASN A 82 -17.60 2.18 10.89
CA ASN A 82 -18.29 2.56 9.66
C ASN A 82 -17.37 2.43 8.43
N VAL A 83 -16.72 1.26 8.29
CA VAL A 83 -15.91 0.90 7.12
C VAL A 83 -16.79 0.16 6.13
N GLU A 84 -16.88 0.67 4.92
CA GLU A 84 -17.57 0.00 3.82
C GLU A 84 -16.69 -1.15 3.28
N VAL A 85 -17.29 -2.30 3.06
CA VAL A 85 -16.64 -3.44 2.40
C VAL A 85 -17.13 -3.53 0.95
N VAL A 86 -16.21 -3.38 0.01
CA VAL A 86 -16.49 -3.48 -1.42
C VAL A 86 -15.87 -4.76 -1.97
N THR A 87 -16.72 -5.67 -2.43
CA THR A 87 -16.28 -6.87 -3.16
C THR A 87 -16.03 -6.50 -4.61
N LEU A 88 -14.79 -6.62 -5.06
CA LEU A 88 -14.36 -6.19 -6.38
C LEU A 88 -13.65 -7.33 -7.11
N PRO A 89 -13.98 -7.60 -8.40
CA PRO A 89 -13.23 -8.57 -9.20
C PRO A 89 -11.83 -8.06 -9.52
N TYR A 90 -10.90 -8.98 -9.78
CA TYR A 90 -9.55 -8.64 -10.27
C TYR A 90 -9.50 -8.79 -11.79
N THR A 91 -9.66 -7.70 -12.53
CA THR A 91 -9.67 -7.67 -13.99
C THR A 91 -8.34 -7.24 -14.61
N CYS A 92 -7.56 -6.44 -13.89
CA CYS A 92 -6.21 -6.00 -14.29
C CYS A 92 -5.12 -7.04 -13.97
N LYS A 93 -5.49 -8.32 -13.95
CA LYS A 93 -4.62 -9.44 -13.58
C LYS A 93 -3.50 -9.63 -14.61
N PRO A 94 -2.23 -9.74 -14.14
CA PRO A 94 -1.14 -10.11 -15.03
C PRO A 94 -1.24 -11.57 -15.49
N PRO A 95 -0.59 -11.95 -16.59
CA PRO A 95 -0.46 -13.34 -16.98
C PRO A 95 0.15 -14.19 -15.87
N LYS A 96 -0.16 -15.50 -15.87
CA LYS A 96 0.44 -16.44 -14.94
C LYS A 96 1.97 -16.38 -15.05
N ASP A 97 2.65 -16.52 -13.91
CA ASP A 97 4.10 -16.47 -13.78
C ASP A 97 4.75 -15.15 -14.27
N TRP A 98 3.98 -14.06 -14.25
CA TRP A 98 4.42 -12.73 -14.67
C TRP A 98 5.64 -12.26 -13.88
N TYR A 99 5.57 -12.35 -12.55
CA TYR A 99 6.67 -12.06 -11.62
C TYR A 99 6.53 -12.96 -10.38
N PRO A 100 7.64 -13.39 -9.74
CA PRO A 100 7.57 -14.35 -8.62
C PRO A 100 6.84 -13.86 -7.39
N ALA A 101 6.77 -12.54 -7.16
CA ALA A 101 6.24 -11.94 -5.94
C ALA A 101 5.09 -10.97 -6.22
N TRP A 102 4.15 -10.88 -5.29
CA TRP A 102 3.08 -9.86 -5.23
C TRP A 102 2.31 -9.62 -6.54
N GLN A 103 1.94 -10.65 -7.27
CA GLN A 103 1.20 -10.48 -8.53
C GLN A 103 -0.20 -9.87 -8.36
N ASN A 104 -0.72 -9.84 -7.14
CA ASN A 104 -2.00 -9.21 -6.82
C ASN A 104 -1.96 -7.68 -6.73
N GLN A 105 -0.79 -7.04 -6.81
CA GLN A 105 -0.66 -5.57 -6.67
C GLN A 105 -1.38 -4.79 -7.77
N PHE A 106 -1.50 -5.35 -8.99
CA PHE A 106 -2.27 -4.71 -10.06
C PHE A 106 -3.77 -4.52 -9.74
N TYR A 107 -4.26 -5.14 -8.65
CA TYR A 107 -5.61 -4.91 -8.13
C TYR A 107 -5.89 -3.43 -7.80
N LEU A 108 -4.83 -2.65 -7.57
CA LEU A 108 -4.87 -1.19 -7.46
C LEU A 108 -5.65 -0.54 -8.61
N TYR A 109 -5.47 -1.01 -9.85
CA TYR A 109 -6.14 -0.42 -11.01
C TYR A 109 -7.63 -0.73 -11.09
N ASP A 110 -8.07 -1.88 -10.60
CA ASP A 110 -9.49 -2.17 -10.44
C ASP A 110 -10.13 -1.26 -9.37
N ILE A 111 -9.38 -0.98 -8.28
CA ILE A 111 -9.81 -0.02 -7.25
C ILE A 111 -9.93 1.39 -7.84
N LEU A 112 -8.91 1.86 -8.60
CA LEU A 112 -8.96 3.17 -9.25
C LEU A 112 -10.14 3.29 -10.21
N LYS A 113 -10.43 2.24 -10.99
CA LYS A 113 -11.58 2.20 -11.89
C LYS A 113 -12.90 2.32 -11.12
N TYR A 114 -13.08 1.54 -10.04
CA TYR A 114 -14.28 1.62 -9.20
C TYR A 114 -14.45 3.00 -8.55
N MET A 115 -13.36 3.58 -8.05
CA MET A 115 -13.41 4.89 -7.40
C MET A 115 -13.62 6.02 -8.39
N ASP A 116 -13.21 5.86 -9.65
CA ASP A 116 -13.49 6.81 -10.71
C ASP A 116 -15.00 7.00 -10.94
N ASP A 117 -15.76 5.91 -10.96
CA ASP A 117 -17.21 5.96 -11.12
C ASP A 117 -17.93 6.52 -9.88
N ARG A 118 -17.31 6.39 -8.71
CA ARG A 118 -17.90 6.76 -7.41
C ARG A 118 -17.64 8.20 -6.98
N MET A 119 -16.43 8.69 -7.20
CA MET A 119 -15.98 9.99 -6.71
C MET A 119 -16.55 11.13 -7.53
N GLN A 120 -16.78 12.25 -6.85
CA GLN A 120 -17.14 13.51 -7.48
C GLN A 120 -15.92 14.45 -7.58
N GLU A 121 -16.09 15.54 -8.35
CA GLU A 121 -15.04 16.55 -8.49
C GLU A 121 -14.56 17.06 -7.13
N ASN A 122 -13.25 17.22 -6.97
CA ASN A 122 -12.55 17.61 -5.74
C ASN A 122 -12.56 16.56 -4.60
N ASP A 123 -13.19 15.41 -4.75
CA ASP A 123 -12.96 14.29 -3.86
C ASP A 123 -11.52 13.82 -3.94
N THR A 124 -11.02 13.31 -2.84
CA THR A 124 -9.65 12.77 -2.73
C THR A 124 -9.67 11.33 -2.24
N LEU A 125 -8.79 10.53 -2.79
CA LEU A 125 -8.60 9.12 -2.44
C LEU A 125 -7.19 8.91 -1.93
N LEU A 126 -7.05 8.32 -0.74
CA LEU A 126 -5.81 7.72 -0.26
C LEU A 126 -5.94 6.20 -0.32
N ILE A 127 -5.10 5.56 -1.11
CA ILE A 127 -4.90 4.10 -1.08
C ILE A 127 -3.59 3.86 -0.33
N SER A 128 -3.62 3.04 0.70
CA SER A 128 -2.44 2.72 1.49
C SER A 128 -2.37 1.24 1.83
N ASP A 129 -1.14 0.72 1.93
CA ASP A 129 -0.90 -0.63 2.39
C ASP A 129 -1.41 -0.83 3.82
N ALA A 130 -1.93 -2.02 4.10
CA ALA A 130 -2.51 -2.36 5.41
C ALA A 130 -1.48 -2.41 6.57
N ASP A 131 -0.19 -2.40 6.28
CA ASP A 131 0.90 -2.31 7.26
C ASP A 131 1.34 -0.87 7.56
N CYS A 132 0.47 0.08 7.25
CA CYS A 132 0.59 1.47 7.66
C CYS A 132 -0.16 1.76 8.97
N LEU A 133 0.40 2.64 9.79
CA LEU A 133 -0.21 3.18 11.00
C LEU A 133 -0.29 4.69 10.89
N CYS A 134 -1.47 5.27 11.04
CA CYS A 134 -1.68 6.71 11.03
C CYS A 134 -1.53 7.27 12.44
N ARG A 135 -0.70 8.32 12.62
CA ARG A 135 -0.37 8.90 13.91
C ARG A 135 -0.88 10.33 14.13
N THR A 136 -1.21 11.01 13.04
CA THR A 136 -1.72 12.40 13.09
C THR A 136 -2.78 12.61 12.01
N PRO A 137 -3.63 13.63 12.13
CA PRO A 137 -4.59 13.98 11.08
C PRO A 137 -3.92 14.22 9.72
N LEU A 138 -4.58 13.79 8.64
CA LEU A 138 -4.10 13.91 7.27
C LEU A 138 -4.75 15.06 6.48
N ASN A 139 -5.38 16.02 7.13
CA ASN A 139 -6.06 17.14 6.48
C ASN A 139 -5.14 17.90 5.53
N THR A 140 -3.90 18.19 5.95
CA THR A 140 -2.91 18.88 5.10
C THR A 140 -2.46 18.07 3.89
N LEU A 141 -2.48 16.73 3.98
CA LEU A 141 -2.28 15.85 2.82
C LEU A 141 -3.43 16.00 1.83
N PHE A 142 -4.66 15.91 2.29
CA PHE A 142 -5.83 16.03 1.43
C PHE A 142 -5.95 17.42 0.79
N ASP A 143 -5.59 18.48 1.52
CA ASP A 143 -5.54 19.83 0.98
C ASP A 143 -4.47 19.96 -0.13
N ALA A 144 -3.29 19.37 0.09
CA ALA A 144 -2.25 19.31 -0.94
C ALA A 144 -2.72 18.52 -2.18
N VAL A 145 -3.41 17.38 -1.99
CA VAL A 145 -3.96 16.59 -3.10
C VAL A 145 -5.05 17.36 -3.85
N ARG A 146 -5.92 18.10 -3.17
CA ARG A 146 -6.92 18.95 -3.83
C ARG A 146 -6.26 20.04 -4.66
N LYS A 147 -5.19 20.65 -4.17
CA LYS A 147 -4.46 21.71 -4.86
C LYS A 147 -3.67 21.16 -6.05
N ASP A 148 -2.87 20.11 -5.83
CA ASP A 148 -1.84 19.66 -6.76
C ASP A 148 -2.28 18.43 -7.60
N GLY A 149 -3.44 17.84 -7.29
CA GLY A 149 -4.02 16.67 -7.95
C GLY A 149 -3.56 15.34 -7.37
N SER A 150 -2.37 15.28 -6.78
CA SER A 150 -1.80 14.03 -6.26
C SER A 150 -0.81 14.26 -5.13
N ALA A 151 -0.53 13.20 -4.36
CA ALA A 151 0.64 13.06 -3.51
C ALA A 151 1.14 11.62 -3.60
N LEU A 152 2.29 11.44 -4.23
CA LEU A 152 2.92 10.14 -4.47
C LEU A 152 4.19 9.99 -3.63
N TYR A 153 4.46 8.76 -3.20
CA TYR A 153 5.63 8.43 -2.40
C TYR A 153 6.81 8.03 -3.29
N GLU A 154 7.83 8.89 -3.37
CA GLU A 154 9.08 8.55 -4.05
C GLU A 154 9.86 7.58 -3.17
N PHE A 155 10.05 6.36 -3.69
CA PHE A 155 10.64 5.28 -2.92
C PHE A 155 12.14 5.22 -3.02
N ILE A 156 12.71 5.41 -4.21
CA ILE A 156 14.13 5.27 -4.47
C ILE A 156 14.62 6.28 -5.50
N THR A 157 15.86 6.75 -5.28
CA THR A 157 16.55 7.70 -6.17
C THR A 157 17.76 7.09 -6.87
N ASP A 158 18.22 5.92 -6.43
CA ASP A 158 19.34 5.21 -7.05
C ASP A 158 18.91 4.61 -8.40
N ARG A 159 19.47 5.15 -9.48
CA ARG A 159 19.11 4.79 -10.85
C ARG A 159 19.51 3.38 -11.26
N VAL A 160 20.57 2.82 -10.68
CA VAL A 160 21.07 1.49 -11.04
C VAL A 160 20.52 0.39 -10.14
N TYR A 161 19.82 0.76 -9.08
CA TYR A 161 19.17 -0.22 -8.22
C TYR A 161 18.02 -0.90 -8.95
N SER A 162 18.05 -2.25 -8.94
CA SER A 162 16.95 -3.04 -9.54
C SER A 162 15.77 -3.12 -8.56
N ILE A 163 14.67 -2.54 -8.96
CA ILE A 163 13.40 -2.58 -8.21
C ILE A 163 12.54 -3.68 -8.83
N ASN A 164 12.35 -4.76 -8.11
CA ASN A 164 11.54 -5.89 -8.56
C ASN A 164 11.83 -6.30 -10.03
N GLY A 165 13.13 -6.40 -10.36
CA GLY A 165 13.60 -6.94 -11.64
C GLY A 165 13.78 -5.94 -12.77
N ILE A 166 13.63 -4.61 -12.51
CA ILE A 166 13.85 -3.55 -13.51
C ILE A 166 14.52 -2.33 -12.87
N THR A 167 15.39 -1.64 -13.60
CA THR A 167 16.04 -0.39 -13.19
C THR A 167 15.34 0.83 -13.78
N LEU A 168 15.62 2.03 -13.25
CA LEU A 168 15.07 3.27 -13.80
C LEU A 168 15.43 3.48 -15.28
N PRO A 169 16.68 3.27 -15.75
CA PRO A 169 17.00 3.34 -17.18
C PRO A 169 16.17 2.36 -18.04
N GLN A 170 15.93 1.15 -17.56
CA GLN A 170 15.07 0.20 -18.27
C GLN A 170 13.60 0.64 -18.30
N MET A 171 13.11 1.28 -17.24
CA MET A 171 11.77 1.88 -17.24
C MET A 171 11.68 3.03 -18.24
N GLU A 172 12.73 3.85 -18.38
CA GLU A 172 12.83 4.92 -19.40
C GLU A 172 12.81 4.35 -20.82
N GLU A 173 13.48 3.21 -21.06
CA GLU A 173 13.43 2.51 -22.36
C GLU A 173 12.01 2.01 -22.68
N VAL A 174 11.31 1.39 -21.69
CA VAL A 174 9.90 1.00 -21.88
C VAL A 174 9.02 2.20 -22.19
N TYR A 175 9.23 3.32 -21.47
CA TYR A 175 8.49 4.56 -21.68
C TYR A 175 8.68 5.11 -23.09
N GLN A 176 9.94 5.24 -23.54
CA GLN A 176 10.28 5.71 -24.87
C GLN A 176 9.68 4.82 -25.97
N SER A 177 9.78 3.51 -25.79
CA SER A 177 9.22 2.53 -26.72
C SER A 177 7.69 2.60 -26.80
N CYS A 178 7.01 2.84 -25.65
CA CYS A 178 5.55 2.93 -25.60
C CYS A 178 5.01 4.23 -26.20
N TYR A 179 5.65 5.35 -25.90
CA TYR A 179 5.12 6.68 -26.21
C TYR A 179 5.85 7.39 -27.36
N GLY A 180 6.91 6.78 -27.94
CA GLY A 180 7.67 7.33 -29.06
C GLY A 180 8.44 8.62 -28.70
N LYS A 181 8.66 8.90 -27.42
CA LYS A 181 9.36 10.09 -26.93
C LYS A 181 10.13 9.75 -25.66
N GLU A 182 11.22 10.46 -25.45
CA GLU A 182 11.96 10.38 -24.18
C GLU A 182 11.12 10.95 -23.02
N ALA A 183 11.37 10.47 -21.82
CA ALA A 183 10.87 11.10 -20.61
C ALA A 183 11.41 12.54 -20.52
N ALA A 184 10.57 13.49 -20.13
CA ALA A 184 10.98 14.89 -20.03
C ALA A 184 12.02 15.14 -18.92
N SER A 185 12.14 14.19 -17.99
CA SER A 185 13.21 14.10 -16.99
C SER A 185 13.45 12.62 -16.67
N SER A 186 14.42 12.32 -15.81
CA SER A 186 14.53 10.97 -15.28
C SER A 186 13.21 10.53 -14.63
N ILE A 187 12.74 9.32 -14.96
CA ILE A 187 11.53 8.76 -14.34
C ILE A 187 11.72 8.67 -12.83
N THR A 188 10.74 9.16 -12.10
CA THR A 188 10.68 8.97 -10.65
C THR A 188 9.94 7.67 -10.36
N TYR A 189 10.56 6.79 -9.55
CA TYR A 189 9.87 5.61 -9.07
C TYR A 189 8.97 5.94 -7.87
N TYR A 190 7.68 5.75 -8.07
CA TYR A 190 6.67 5.92 -7.03
C TYR A 190 6.22 4.56 -6.50
N GLY A 191 6.32 4.36 -5.19
CA GLY A 191 5.84 3.14 -4.55
C GLY A 191 4.32 3.09 -4.46
N GLY A 192 3.75 1.90 -4.65
CA GLY A 192 2.30 1.67 -4.59
C GLY A 192 1.71 1.67 -3.17
N GLU A 193 2.56 1.67 -2.14
CA GLU A 193 2.14 1.57 -0.74
C GLU A 193 1.42 2.78 -0.17
N PHE A 194 1.51 3.94 -0.83
CA PHE A 194 0.87 5.18 -0.40
C PHE A 194 0.62 6.09 -1.59
N VAL A 195 -0.60 6.04 -2.11
CA VAL A 195 -1.03 6.74 -3.32
C VAL A 195 -2.22 7.61 -2.97
N ALA A 196 -2.05 8.93 -3.01
CA ALA A 196 -3.14 9.87 -2.78
C ALA A 196 -3.44 10.67 -4.06
N LEU A 197 -4.69 10.62 -4.52
CA LEU A 197 -5.13 11.15 -5.80
C LEU A 197 -6.44 11.91 -5.69
N ARG A 198 -6.58 12.97 -6.51
CA ARG A 198 -7.86 13.62 -6.76
C ARG A 198 -8.59 12.93 -7.93
N LYS A 199 -9.90 13.04 -7.94
CA LYS A 199 -10.79 12.41 -8.92
C LYS A 199 -10.33 12.56 -10.38
N ASP A 200 -9.98 13.77 -10.81
CA ASP A 200 -9.57 14.04 -12.21
C ASP A 200 -8.27 13.32 -12.59
N ILE A 201 -7.36 13.12 -11.65
CA ILE A 201 -6.12 12.36 -11.87
C ILE A 201 -6.43 10.86 -12.00
N ILE A 202 -7.35 10.34 -11.18
CA ILE A 202 -7.81 8.95 -11.29
C ILE A 202 -8.40 8.70 -12.68
N SER A 203 -9.25 9.60 -13.18
CA SER A 203 -9.83 9.49 -14.54
C SER A 203 -8.76 9.47 -15.63
N LYS A 204 -7.74 10.34 -15.53
CA LYS A 204 -6.61 10.36 -16.48
C LYS A 204 -5.81 9.06 -16.44
N ILE A 205 -5.54 8.52 -15.24
CA ILE A 205 -4.84 7.23 -15.08
C ILE A 205 -5.65 6.11 -15.74
N ASN A 206 -6.96 6.05 -15.48
CA ASN A 206 -7.84 5.01 -16.04
C ASN A 206 -7.93 5.07 -17.57
N ILE A 207 -7.83 6.26 -18.18
CA ILE A 207 -7.78 6.44 -19.64
C ILE A 207 -6.43 5.96 -20.20
N ALA A 208 -5.33 6.27 -19.53
CA ALA A 208 -3.98 5.97 -20.04
C ALA A 208 -3.49 4.55 -19.72
N TYR A 209 -3.94 3.93 -18.63
CA TYR A 209 -3.53 2.61 -18.17
C TYR A 209 -3.67 1.51 -19.25
N PRO A 210 -4.81 1.36 -19.96
CA PRO A 210 -4.99 0.26 -20.90
C PRO A 210 -3.96 0.26 -22.02
N GLN A 211 -3.56 1.43 -22.53
CA GLN A 211 -2.52 1.54 -23.56
C GLN A 211 -1.18 1.03 -23.05
N LEU A 212 -0.72 1.54 -21.90
CA LEU A 212 0.57 1.13 -21.32
C LEU A 212 0.56 -0.35 -20.96
N TRP A 213 -0.54 -0.86 -20.41
CA TRP A 213 -0.67 -2.27 -20.05
C TRP A 213 -0.61 -3.19 -21.27
N ALA A 214 -1.40 -2.89 -22.32
CA ALA A 214 -1.37 -3.65 -23.56
C ALA A 214 0.02 -3.62 -24.22
N PHE A 215 0.68 -2.45 -24.22
CA PHE A 215 2.05 -2.33 -24.69
C PHE A 215 3.01 -3.23 -23.90
N ASN A 216 2.94 -3.20 -22.56
CA ASN A 216 3.81 -4.01 -21.68
C ASN A 216 3.66 -5.52 -21.95
N LEU A 217 2.44 -6.00 -22.22
CA LEU A 217 2.15 -7.40 -22.57
C LEU A 217 2.78 -7.80 -23.93
N GLU A 218 2.87 -6.89 -24.90
CA GLU A 218 3.54 -7.17 -26.17
C GLU A 218 5.07 -7.00 -26.08
N TYR A 219 5.51 -5.98 -25.35
CA TYR A 219 6.93 -5.66 -25.20
C TYR A 219 7.75 -6.82 -24.64
N VAL A 220 7.23 -7.52 -23.63
CA VAL A 220 7.91 -8.66 -23.00
C VAL A 220 8.18 -9.81 -23.96
N LYS A 221 7.47 -9.92 -25.07
CA LYS A 221 7.68 -11.01 -26.06
C LYS A 221 9.01 -10.89 -26.82
N GLN A 222 9.59 -9.66 -26.84
CA GLN A 222 10.79 -9.34 -27.60
C GLN A 222 11.93 -8.78 -26.74
N HIS A 223 11.69 -8.51 -25.45
CA HIS A 223 12.64 -7.85 -24.55
C HIS A 223 12.83 -8.66 -23.25
N PRO A 224 14.02 -8.62 -22.63
CA PRO A 224 14.33 -9.42 -21.45
C PRO A 224 13.76 -8.84 -20.15
N PHE A 225 13.19 -7.64 -20.17
CA PHE A 225 12.58 -6.96 -19.02
C PHE A 225 11.22 -6.39 -19.37
N LYS A 226 10.43 -6.10 -18.35
CA LYS A 226 9.06 -5.58 -18.45
C LYS A 226 8.67 -4.90 -17.15
N LEU A 227 7.53 -4.22 -17.14
CA LEU A 227 6.95 -3.63 -15.93
C LEU A 227 6.30 -4.75 -15.10
N ASN A 228 6.93 -5.10 -13.96
CA ASN A 228 6.60 -6.28 -13.18
C ASN A 228 5.53 -6.05 -12.12
N GLU A 229 5.30 -4.81 -11.71
CA GLU A 229 4.40 -4.44 -10.62
C GLU A 229 3.61 -3.16 -10.93
N GLU A 230 2.59 -2.91 -10.14
CA GLU A 230 1.71 -1.73 -10.29
C GLU A 230 2.48 -0.41 -10.13
N ALA A 231 3.50 -0.38 -9.27
CA ALA A 231 4.33 0.80 -9.01
C ALA A 231 5.17 1.21 -10.23
N HIS A 232 5.64 0.25 -11.03
CA HIS A 232 6.30 0.55 -12.31
C HIS A 232 5.33 1.23 -13.29
N ILE A 233 4.11 0.67 -13.41
CA ILE A 233 3.06 1.25 -14.26
C ILE A 233 2.68 2.65 -13.77
N LEU A 234 2.45 2.81 -12.46
CA LEU A 234 2.12 4.10 -11.85
C LEU A 234 3.19 5.16 -12.16
N SER A 235 4.47 4.78 -12.05
CA SER A 235 5.60 5.68 -12.30
C SER A 235 5.66 6.15 -13.75
N LEU A 236 5.43 5.27 -14.72
CA LEU A 236 5.38 5.63 -16.13
C LEU A 236 4.13 6.48 -16.47
N LEU A 237 2.99 6.14 -15.88
CA LEU A 237 1.77 6.94 -16.03
C LEU A 237 1.93 8.34 -15.41
N ALA A 238 2.59 8.44 -14.26
CA ALA A 238 2.88 9.73 -13.64
C ALA A 238 3.75 10.62 -14.53
N GLU A 239 4.80 10.07 -15.16
CA GLU A 239 5.61 10.79 -16.15
C GLU A 239 4.79 11.18 -17.37
N HIS A 240 4.00 10.25 -17.94
CA HIS A 240 3.18 10.49 -19.13
C HIS A 240 2.13 11.59 -18.92
N LEU A 241 1.49 11.60 -17.75
CA LEU A 241 0.46 12.56 -17.35
C LEU A 241 1.02 13.83 -16.70
N ASN A 242 2.35 13.96 -16.63
CA ASN A 242 3.04 15.05 -15.95
C ASN A 242 2.67 15.23 -14.47
N ILE A 243 2.46 14.11 -13.78
CA ILE A 243 2.17 14.06 -12.33
C ILE A 243 3.52 13.93 -11.61
N ARG A 244 4.15 15.06 -11.28
CA ARG A 244 5.49 15.09 -10.66
C ARG A 244 5.43 15.61 -9.24
N ASN A 245 4.82 14.82 -8.34
CA ASN A 245 4.57 15.26 -6.98
C ASN A 245 5.09 14.25 -5.95
N LYS A 246 6.07 14.67 -5.16
CA LYS A 246 6.68 13.92 -4.05
C LYS A 246 6.12 14.33 -2.69
N THR A 247 4.95 14.93 -2.65
CA THR A 247 4.37 15.49 -1.42
C THR A 247 4.18 14.41 -0.36
N ALA A 248 3.90 13.17 -0.75
CA ALA A 248 3.69 12.06 0.19
C ALA A 248 4.91 11.76 1.08
N ASN A 249 6.15 12.04 0.63
CA ASN A 249 7.36 11.82 1.42
C ASN A 249 7.41 12.64 2.73
N ARG A 250 6.56 13.65 2.89
CA ARG A 250 6.39 14.40 4.15
C ARG A 250 5.45 13.71 5.13
N TYR A 251 4.63 12.78 4.64
CA TYR A 251 3.56 12.13 5.41
C TYR A 251 3.85 10.68 5.74
N VAL A 252 4.59 9.98 4.89
CA VAL A 252 4.88 8.57 5.06
C VAL A 252 6.36 8.27 4.90
N LYS A 253 6.85 7.34 5.72
CA LYS A 253 8.18 6.75 5.55
C LYS A 253 8.07 5.24 5.61
N ARG A 254 8.71 4.55 4.65
CA ARG A 254 8.88 3.10 4.68
C ARG A 254 9.99 2.75 5.67
N MET A 255 9.60 2.14 6.79
CA MET A 255 10.48 1.84 7.92
C MET A 255 10.81 0.34 7.96
N TRP A 256 12.04 0.03 7.59
CA TRP A 256 12.55 -1.33 7.68
C TRP A 256 13.23 -1.56 9.02
N THR A 257 12.82 -2.62 9.70
CA THR A 257 13.33 -3.01 11.03
C THR A 257 13.89 -4.43 11.01
N THR A 258 14.39 -4.87 9.84
CA THR A 258 14.96 -6.21 9.70
C THR A 258 16.33 -6.32 10.37
N PRO A 259 16.79 -7.53 10.75
CA PRO A 259 18.13 -7.72 11.31
C PRO A 259 19.27 -7.31 10.36
N HIS A 260 19.03 -7.36 9.06
CA HIS A 260 20.03 -7.11 8.01
C HIS A 260 19.93 -5.72 7.39
N PHE A 261 18.79 -5.08 7.52
CA PHE A 261 18.55 -3.73 6.99
C PHE A 261 17.62 -2.96 7.90
N ASN A 262 18.13 -1.88 8.48
CA ASN A 262 17.36 -0.96 9.32
C ASN A 262 17.64 0.47 8.86
N ASN A 263 16.60 1.14 8.40
CA ASN A 263 16.66 2.55 7.97
C ASN A 263 15.94 3.50 8.94
N VAL A 264 15.52 2.99 10.12
CA VAL A 264 14.83 3.79 11.12
C VAL A 264 15.87 4.63 11.89
N GLN A 265 15.55 5.91 12.08
CA GLN A 265 16.37 6.89 12.75
C GLN A 265 15.59 7.65 13.82
N PRO A 266 16.24 8.25 14.83
CA PRO A 266 15.59 9.18 15.75
C PRO A 266 14.90 10.32 14.99
N GLY A 267 13.64 10.59 15.33
CA GLY A 267 12.76 11.55 14.63
C GLY A 267 11.77 10.90 13.67
N ASP A 268 12.00 9.66 13.23
CA ASP A 268 11.07 8.94 12.35
C ASP A 268 9.72 8.64 13.04
N GLU A 269 9.72 8.57 14.36
CA GLU A 269 8.50 8.46 15.14
C GLU A 269 7.53 9.63 14.96
N ASN A 270 7.99 10.75 14.39
CA ASN A 270 7.16 11.93 14.15
C ASN A 270 6.47 11.93 12.78
N TYR A 271 6.76 10.96 11.90
CA TYR A 271 6.02 10.85 10.65
C TYR A 271 4.53 10.62 10.88
N PRO A 272 3.65 11.31 10.14
CA PRO A 272 2.20 11.12 10.20
C PRO A 272 1.76 9.68 9.96
N VAL A 273 2.45 8.97 9.07
CA VAL A 273 2.16 7.58 8.74
C VAL A 273 3.44 6.74 8.80
N TRP A 274 3.41 5.67 9.56
CA TRP A 274 4.47 4.67 9.63
C TRP A 274 4.15 3.51 8.72
N HIS A 275 4.88 3.33 7.64
CA HIS A 275 4.79 2.12 6.83
C HIS A 275 5.83 1.10 7.30
N SER A 276 5.39 -0.04 7.80
CA SER A 276 6.20 -1.02 8.53
C SER A 276 6.13 -2.43 7.90
N PRO A 277 6.71 -2.65 6.69
CA PRO A 277 6.53 -3.88 5.91
C PRO A 277 7.01 -5.15 6.61
N TYR A 278 8.07 -5.05 7.42
CA TYR A 278 8.65 -6.18 8.14
C TYR A 278 7.83 -6.58 9.37
N GLU A 279 6.97 -5.69 9.86
CA GLU A 279 6.28 -5.86 11.13
C GLU A 279 4.93 -6.59 11.02
N LYS A 280 4.49 -6.97 9.82
CA LYS A 280 3.20 -7.65 9.58
C LYS A 280 2.93 -8.80 10.56
N LYS A 281 3.89 -9.71 10.72
CA LYS A 281 3.78 -10.87 11.63
C LYS A 281 4.44 -10.66 13.00
N ARG A 282 4.83 -9.42 13.33
CA ARG A 282 5.55 -9.05 14.54
C ARG A 282 4.87 -7.89 15.25
N GLY A 283 5.37 -6.68 15.06
CA GLY A 283 4.86 -5.47 15.73
C GLY A 283 3.38 -5.23 15.48
N LEU A 284 2.92 -5.34 14.24
CA LEU A 284 1.51 -5.14 13.87
C LEU A 284 0.60 -6.26 14.44
N TYR A 285 1.09 -7.50 14.51
CA TYR A 285 0.38 -8.57 15.18
C TYR A 285 0.18 -8.27 16.68
N TYR A 286 1.19 -7.71 17.35
CA TYR A 286 1.04 -7.33 18.77
C TYR A 286 0.11 -6.13 18.94
N LEU A 287 0.09 -5.19 17.99
CA LEU A 287 -0.88 -4.09 18.00
C LEU A 287 -2.31 -4.59 17.77
N TYR A 288 -2.50 -5.53 16.85
CA TYR A 288 -3.78 -6.22 16.69
C TYR A 288 -4.28 -6.80 18.02
N ARG A 289 -3.40 -7.50 18.74
CA ARG A 289 -3.74 -8.07 20.06
C ARG A 289 -3.95 -7.01 21.16
N LEU A 290 -3.22 -5.90 21.11
CA LEU A 290 -3.36 -4.78 22.05
C LEU A 290 -4.71 -4.08 21.89
N ILE A 291 -5.10 -3.82 20.65
CA ILE A 291 -6.40 -3.20 20.30
C ILE A 291 -7.55 -4.14 20.72
N GLY A 292 -7.40 -5.43 20.40
CA GLY A 292 -8.37 -6.47 20.76
C GLY A 292 -9.81 -6.10 20.37
N GLU A 293 -10.76 -6.46 21.21
CA GLU A 293 -12.19 -6.21 20.97
C GLU A 293 -12.61 -4.75 21.21
N LYS A 294 -11.78 -3.95 21.88
CA LYS A 294 -12.08 -2.52 22.14
C LYS A 294 -12.20 -1.72 20.84
N SER A 295 -11.38 -2.10 19.83
CA SER A 295 -11.40 -1.46 18.48
C SER A 295 -11.27 0.06 18.55
N GLU A 296 -10.46 0.58 19.48
CA GLU A 296 -10.25 2.01 19.71
C GLU A 296 -8.92 2.26 20.45
N ILE A 297 -8.41 3.49 20.34
CA ILE A 297 -7.26 3.99 21.09
C ILE A 297 -7.81 4.77 22.29
N THR A 298 -7.73 4.20 23.48
CA THR A 298 -8.25 4.83 24.72
C THR A 298 -7.25 5.78 25.36
N ASN A 299 -5.95 5.56 25.15
CA ASN A 299 -4.86 6.41 25.64
C ASN A 299 -3.79 6.48 24.55
N GLU A 300 -3.70 7.61 23.89
CA GLU A 300 -2.77 7.82 22.76
C GLU A 300 -1.30 7.65 23.18
N ALA A 301 -0.89 8.26 24.29
CA ALA A 301 0.50 8.22 24.72
C ALA A 301 0.96 6.78 25.00
N ASP A 302 0.15 6.01 25.74
CA ASP A 302 0.42 4.59 26.04
C ASP A 302 0.40 3.73 24.75
N PHE A 303 -0.57 3.99 23.86
CA PHE A 303 -0.67 3.27 22.59
C PHE A 303 0.58 3.47 21.73
N TRP A 304 1.02 4.72 21.51
CA TRP A 304 2.17 5.01 20.67
C TRP A 304 3.49 4.59 21.31
N GLU A 305 3.62 4.65 22.64
CA GLU A 305 4.76 4.08 23.32
C GLU A 305 4.87 2.55 23.05
N LYS A 306 3.74 1.84 23.16
CA LYS A 306 3.69 0.39 22.86
C LYS A 306 3.89 0.12 21.37
N ALA A 307 3.30 0.93 20.49
CA ALA A 307 3.50 0.81 19.04
C ALA A 307 4.99 0.92 18.68
N GLY A 308 5.68 1.93 19.20
CA GLY A 308 7.12 2.09 19.01
C GLY A 308 7.93 0.89 19.55
N LYS A 309 7.61 0.40 20.75
CA LYS A 309 8.25 -0.79 21.32
C LYS A 309 8.03 -2.05 20.48
N TYR A 310 6.84 -2.21 19.91
CA TYR A 310 6.49 -3.39 19.11
C TYR A 310 7.06 -3.33 17.70
N THR A 311 7.02 -2.17 17.05
CA THR A 311 7.52 -1.99 15.68
C THR A 311 9.02 -1.71 15.62
N GLY A 312 9.63 -1.24 16.71
CA GLY A 312 11.06 -0.87 16.76
C GLY A 312 11.32 0.54 16.23
N ILE A 313 10.35 1.44 16.35
CA ILE A 313 10.43 2.84 15.95
C ILE A 313 10.43 3.70 17.23
N PRO A 314 11.42 4.61 17.44
CA PRO A 314 12.53 4.94 16.53
C PRO A 314 13.75 4.02 16.63
N HIS A 315 13.76 3.04 17.52
CA HIS A 315 14.89 2.12 17.66
C HIS A 315 14.47 0.72 18.08
N ILE A 316 15.24 -0.27 17.64
CA ILE A 316 14.98 -1.68 17.93
C ILE A 316 15.66 -2.09 19.25
N SER A 317 14.89 -2.36 20.30
CA SER A 317 15.42 -2.83 21.58
C SER A 317 15.88 -4.31 21.51
N LEU A 318 16.83 -4.69 22.40
CA LEU A 318 17.24 -6.10 22.54
C LEU A 318 16.07 -7.01 22.84
N LYS A 319 15.13 -6.57 23.69
CA LYS A 319 13.90 -7.31 24.01
C LYS A 319 13.06 -7.60 22.75
N LYS A 320 12.93 -6.61 21.84
CA LYS A 320 12.23 -6.80 20.56
C LYS A 320 12.96 -7.82 19.70
N LYS A 321 14.29 -7.73 19.55
CA LYS A 321 15.07 -8.70 18.77
C LYS A 321 14.85 -10.15 19.21
N VAL A 322 14.86 -10.40 20.51
CA VAL A 322 14.57 -11.73 21.07
C VAL A 322 13.13 -12.17 20.78
N LYS A 323 12.17 -11.28 21.03
CA LYS A 323 10.74 -11.56 20.80
C LYS A 323 10.45 -11.87 19.33
N ASP A 324 11.04 -11.11 18.40
CA ASP A 324 10.87 -11.32 16.96
C ASP A 324 11.44 -12.68 16.50
N ARG A 325 12.57 -13.11 17.05
CA ARG A 325 13.12 -14.45 16.80
C ARG A 325 12.18 -15.54 17.26
N LEU A 326 11.65 -15.43 18.48
CA LEU A 326 10.68 -16.39 19.02
C LEU A 326 9.39 -16.44 18.21
N THR A 327 8.87 -15.28 17.81
CA THR A 327 7.67 -15.20 16.95
C THR A 327 7.92 -15.87 15.60
N THR A 328 9.07 -15.64 15.01
CA THR A 328 9.44 -16.25 13.71
C THR A 328 9.56 -17.77 13.83
N LEU A 329 10.13 -18.29 14.92
CA LEU A 329 10.20 -19.72 15.18
C LEU A 329 8.79 -20.31 15.38
N TRP A 330 7.98 -19.71 16.24
CA TRP A 330 6.61 -20.18 16.48
C TRP A 330 5.75 -20.25 15.22
N MET A 331 5.88 -19.28 14.31
CA MET A 331 5.13 -19.28 13.03
C MET A 331 5.63 -20.31 12.01
N LYS A 332 6.80 -20.90 12.19
CA LYS A 332 7.29 -22.03 11.35
C LYS A 332 6.64 -23.36 11.72
N PHE A 333 6.06 -23.47 12.90
CA PHE A 333 5.45 -24.70 13.43
C PHE A 333 3.91 -24.67 13.38
N LYS A 334 3.33 -23.60 12.82
CA LYS A 334 1.90 -23.50 12.48
C LYS A 334 1.66 -23.59 10.98
#